data_c1a7d92e03e34619d2009c8c9ca6d7d1
#
_entry.id   c1a7d92e03e34619d2009c8c9ca6d7d1
#
_cell.length_a   1.000
_cell.length_b   1.000
_cell.length_c   1.000
_cell.angle_alpha   90.00
_cell.angle_beta   90.00
_cell.angle_gamma   90.00
#
_symmetry.space_group_name_H-M   'P 1'
#
loop_
_entity.id
_entity.type
_entity.pdbx_description
1 polymer ?
#
loop_
_entity_poly.entity_id
_entity_poly.type
_entity_poly.pdbx_seq_one_letter_code
_entity_poly.pdbx_strand_id
1 'polypeptide(L)'
;MRQLLYLINAPDILTSALIDGVYRVLTWVVAVMLPPMAIFFPLFTLLEDSGYLPRVAFNLDHRFKKSGACGKQALTMCMGFGCNAAGVTGCRIIDSPRERLMAAVTNGFVPCNGRFPTLISLISLFIVGALPAPFDSFAGAALLTALIVLSVFATFAACSLLSKTILRGVPSSFTLELPPYRRPQIGKVIVRSVFDRTLFVLGRAAAVAAPAGLIIWISANIKISGTSIFSYCSDFLDPLARIFGMDGVILTAFILGFPANETVVPIMLMGYLADSGISQTDGAALHTLLTANGWDIKTAICVIIFMLFHWPCSTTLITVKKETGSMKWAVIAALLPTAAGLILCFAVSHIFALI
;
A
#
# COMPACT_ATOMS: atom_id res chain seq x y z
N MET A 1 23.56 9.52 -17.37
CA MET A 1 23.35 10.51 -16.30
C MET A 1 24.60 10.67 -15.40
N ARG A 2 25.18 9.60 -14.84
CA ARG A 2 26.49 9.68 -14.10
C ARG A 2 27.58 10.39 -14.90
N GLN A 3 27.80 10.00 -16.17
CA GLN A 3 28.81 10.61 -17.04
C GLN A 3 28.59 12.12 -17.26
N LEU A 4 27.33 12.58 -17.35
CA LEU A 4 27.01 14.00 -17.48
C LEU A 4 27.34 14.80 -16.21
N LEU A 5 27.13 14.23 -15.03
CA LEU A 5 27.46 14.88 -13.76
C LEU A 5 28.97 14.92 -13.49
N TYR A 6 29.71 13.89 -13.95
CA TYR A 6 31.18 13.91 -13.93
C TYR A 6 31.77 14.97 -14.86
N LEU A 7 31.14 15.24 -16.02
CA LEU A 7 31.57 16.32 -16.92
C LEU A 7 31.43 17.72 -16.33
N ILE A 8 30.53 17.89 -15.35
CA ILE A 8 30.28 19.17 -14.63
C ILE A 8 31.14 19.27 -13.36
N ASN A 9 32.06 18.30 -13.09
CA ASN A 9 32.86 18.23 -11.85
C ASN A 9 32.00 18.26 -10.56
N ALA A 10 30.81 17.65 -10.58
CA ALA A 10 29.97 17.59 -9.38
C ALA A 10 30.64 16.70 -8.31
N PRO A 11 30.57 17.07 -7.02
CA PRO A 11 31.09 16.24 -5.92
C PRO A 11 30.47 14.83 -5.94
N ASP A 12 31.27 13.79 -5.66
CA ASP A 12 30.80 12.38 -5.68
C ASP A 12 29.60 12.15 -4.75
N ILE A 13 29.56 12.82 -3.60
CA ILE A 13 28.44 12.77 -2.66
C ILE A 13 27.16 13.28 -3.30
N LEU A 14 27.21 14.42 -4.00
CA LEU A 14 26.05 15.00 -4.67
C LEU A 14 25.59 14.09 -5.84
N THR A 15 26.55 13.55 -6.58
CA THR A 15 26.27 12.64 -7.70
C THR A 15 25.57 11.37 -7.23
N SER A 16 26.05 10.74 -6.15
CA SER A 16 25.43 9.55 -5.58
C SER A 16 24.06 9.86 -4.92
N ALA A 17 23.92 10.97 -4.22
CA ALA A 17 22.63 11.38 -3.64
C ALA A 17 21.55 11.59 -4.72
N LEU A 18 21.90 12.23 -5.84
CA LEU A 18 20.96 12.47 -6.93
C LEU A 18 20.64 11.20 -7.73
N ILE A 19 21.62 10.36 -8.00
CA ILE A 19 21.44 9.17 -8.84
C ILE A 19 20.93 7.99 -8.03
N ASP A 20 21.61 7.62 -6.95
CA ASP A 20 21.29 6.42 -6.16
C ASP A 20 20.14 6.70 -5.18
N GLY A 21 20.01 7.94 -4.69
CA GLY A 21 18.89 8.38 -3.86
C GLY A 21 17.66 8.75 -4.68
N VAL A 22 17.68 9.91 -5.32
CA VAL A 22 16.49 10.48 -5.93
C VAL A 22 16.07 9.72 -7.21
N TYR A 23 16.98 9.62 -8.19
CA TYR A 23 16.64 9.07 -9.50
C TYR A 23 16.27 7.59 -9.44
N ARG A 24 17.00 6.79 -8.67
CA ARG A 24 16.77 5.35 -8.53
C ARG A 24 15.39 5.06 -7.89
N VAL A 25 15.06 5.75 -6.80
CA VAL A 25 13.75 5.60 -6.14
C VAL A 25 12.63 6.10 -7.03
N LEU A 26 12.81 7.25 -7.69
CA LEU A 26 11.84 7.79 -8.63
C LEU A 26 11.55 6.82 -9.78
N THR A 27 12.60 6.29 -10.41
CA THR A 27 12.47 5.33 -11.52
C THR A 27 11.77 4.06 -11.07
N TRP A 28 12.09 3.55 -9.89
CA TRP A 28 11.44 2.37 -9.32
C TRP A 28 9.93 2.61 -9.11
N VAL A 29 9.56 3.71 -8.47
CA VAL A 29 8.15 4.07 -8.22
C VAL A 29 7.39 4.21 -9.53
N VAL A 30 7.95 4.91 -10.52
CA VAL A 30 7.34 5.07 -11.84
C VAL A 30 7.19 3.73 -12.55
N ALA A 31 8.21 2.90 -12.57
CA ALA A 31 8.19 1.60 -13.26
C ALA A 31 7.16 0.63 -12.67
N VAL A 32 7.01 0.63 -11.34
CA VAL A 32 6.04 -0.26 -10.66
C VAL A 32 4.61 0.27 -10.75
N MET A 33 4.41 1.60 -10.67
CA MET A 33 3.06 2.18 -10.64
C MET A 33 2.44 2.40 -12.02
N LEU A 34 3.25 2.76 -13.04
CA LEU A 34 2.71 3.18 -14.34
C LEU A 34 1.96 2.07 -15.08
N PRO A 35 2.50 0.83 -15.27
CA PRO A 35 1.82 -0.19 -16.03
C PRO A 35 0.45 -0.59 -15.47
N PRO A 36 0.31 -0.91 -14.16
CA PRO A 36 -0.98 -1.29 -13.61
C PRO A 36 -1.98 -0.13 -13.63
N MET A 37 -1.55 1.11 -13.40
CA MET A 37 -2.45 2.26 -13.46
C MET A 37 -2.94 2.54 -14.88
N ALA A 38 -2.06 2.39 -15.88
CA ALA A 38 -2.40 2.58 -17.28
C ALA A 38 -3.41 1.55 -17.81
N ILE A 39 -3.50 0.38 -17.18
CA ILE A 39 -4.48 -0.66 -17.49
C ILE A 39 -5.74 -0.49 -16.64
N PHE A 40 -5.57 -0.32 -15.33
CA PHE A 40 -6.67 -0.31 -14.37
C PHE A 40 -7.63 0.87 -14.55
N PHE A 41 -7.10 2.11 -14.70
CA PHE A 41 -7.99 3.27 -14.80
C PHE A 41 -8.84 3.30 -16.07
N PRO A 42 -8.34 3.00 -17.29
CA PRO A 42 -9.20 2.88 -18.45
C PRO A 42 -10.25 1.78 -18.30
N LEU A 43 -9.86 0.60 -17.79
CA LEU A 43 -10.77 -0.52 -17.61
C LEU A 43 -11.89 -0.16 -16.60
N PHE A 44 -11.53 0.45 -15.47
CA PHE A 44 -12.49 0.89 -14.46
C PHE A 44 -13.47 1.94 -15.04
N THR A 45 -12.94 2.93 -15.78
CA THR A 45 -13.78 3.96 -16.39
C THR A 45 -14.71 3.39 -17.47
N LEU A 46 -14.26 2.39 -18.25
CA LEU A 46 -15.11 1.69 -19.20
C LEU A 46 -16.28 0.95 -18.51
N LEU A 47 -16.00 0.29 -17.38
CA LEU A 47 -17.03 -0.38 -16.57
C LEU A 47 -17.98 0.62 -15.91
N GLU A 48 -17.50 1.79 -15.50
CA GLU A 48 -18.30 2.88 -14.97
C GLU A 48 -19.23 3.46 -16.04
N ASP A 49 -18.68 3.83 -17.22
CA ASP A 49 -19.44 4.40 -18.33
C ASP A 49 -20.47 3.43 -18.91
N SER A 50 -20.19 2.11 -18.89
CA SER A 50 -21.15 1.09 -19.32
C SER A 50 -22.38 0.99 -18.42
N GLY A 51 -22.35 1.58 -17.21
CA GLY A 51 -23.41 1.46 -16.20
C GLY A 51 -23.36 0.13 -15.41
N TYR A 52 -22.31 -0.68 -15.57
CA TYR A 52 -22.15 -1.93 -14.83
C TYR A 52 -21.87 -1.70 -13.35
N LEU A 53 -20.91 -0.79 -13.05
CA LEU A 53 -20.52 -0.51 -11.67
C LEU A 53 -21.65 0.03 -10.77
N PRO A 54 -22.54 0.94 -11.22
CA PRO A 54 -23.69 1.35 -10.43
C PRO A 54 -24.61 0.19 -10.03
N ARG A 55 -24.78 -0.81 -10.90
CA ARG A 55 -25.57 -2.01 -10.59
C ARG A 55 -24.91 -2.90 -9.54
N VAL A 56 -23.60 -3.06 -9.62
CA VAL A 56 -22.83 -3.76 -8.58
C VAL A 56 -23.01 -3.07 -7.23
N ALA A 57 -22.88 -1.74 -7.19
CA ALA A 57 -23.10 -0.94 -5.98
C ALA A 57 -24.52 -1.14 -5.40
N PHE A 58 -25.53 -1.17 -6.26
CA PHE A 58 -26.90 -1.41 -5.84
C PHE A 58 -27.09 -2.81 -5.24
N ASN A 59 -26.58 -3.84 -5.88
CA ASN A 59 -26.69 -5.23 -5.39
C ASN A 59 -25.97 -5.44 -4.05
N LEU A 60 -24.89 -4.70 -3.81
CA LEU A 60 -24.11 -4.78 -2.58
C LEU A 60 -24.63 -3.88 -1.46
N ASP A 61 -25.53 -2.93 -1.76
CA ASP A 61 -25.98 -1.90 -0.82
C ASP A 61 -26.54 -2.48 0.48
N HIS A 62 -27.32 -3.55 0.40
CA HIS A 62 -27.87 -4.21 1.59
C HIS A 62 -26.76 -4.73 2.55
N ARG A 63 -25.67 -5.26 2.01
CA ARG A 63 -24.55 -5.76 2.83
C ARG A 63 -23.77 -4.61 3.47
N PHE A 64 -23.51 -3.54 2.72
CA PHE A 64 -22.86 -2.34 3.22
C PHE A 64 -23.68 -1.62 4.30
N LYS A 65 -25.00 -1.54 4.13
CA LYS A 65 -25.91 -0.95 5.13
C LYS A 65 -25.84 -1.65 6.49
N LYS A 66 -25.67 -2.98 6.52
CA LYS A 66 -25.47 -3.72 7.78
C LYS A 66 -24.23 -3.25 8.55
N SER A 67 -23.20 -2.76 7.87
CA SER A 67 -22.00 -2.19 8.47
C SER A 67 -22.08 -0.68 8.70
N GLY A 68 -23.23 -0.05 8.44
CA GLY A 68 -23.44 1.40 8.57
C GLY A 68 -22.90 2.23 7.44
N ALA A 69 -22.51 1.60 6.32
CA ALA A 69 -21.98 2.22 5.10
C ALA A 69 -23.03 2.18 3.96
N CYS A 70 -22.68 2.65 2.77
CA CYS A 70 -23.56 2.61 1.58
C CYS A 70 -22.95 1.78 0.44
N GLY A 71 -23.78 1.29 -0.48
CA GLY A 71 -23.32 0.49 -1.62
C GLY A 71 -22.38 1.20 -2.56
N LYS A 72 -22.41 2.54 -2.67
CA LYS A 72 -21.44 3.32 -3.44
C LYS A 72 -20.00 3.15 -2.91
N GLN A 73 -19.82 2.77 -1.64
CA GLN A 73 -18.51 2.48 -1.08
C GLN A 73 -17.84 1.28 -1.77
N ALA A 74 -18.59 0.32 -2.31
CA ALA A 74 -18.02 -0.77 -3.11
C ALA A 74 -17.21 -0.25 -4.30
N LEU A 75 -17.69 0.81 -4.97
CA LEU A 75 -16.99 1.43 -6.09
C LEU A 75 -15.67 2.07 -5.65
N THR A 76 -15.69 2.79 -4.52
CA THR A 76 -14.48 3.43 -4.01
C THR A 76 -13.46 2.42 -3.50
N MET A 77 -13.91 1.27 -2.97
CA MET A 77 -13.04 0.14 -2.64
C MET A 77 -12.42 -0.48 -3.90
N CYS A 78 -13.22 -0.71 -4.95
CA CYS A 78 -12.68 -1.19 -6.24
C CYS A 78 -11.61 -0.25 -6.80
N MET A 79 -11.83 1.07 -6.73
CA MET A 79 -10.79 2.06 -7.09
C MET A 79 -9.57 1.98 -6.18
N GLY A 80 -9.77 1.67 -4.89
CA GLY A 80 -8.73 1.50 -3.88
C GLY A 80 -7.75 0.38 -4.20
N PHE A 81 -8.20 -0.74 -4.79
CA PHE A 81 -7.31 -1.82 -5.26
C PHE A 81 -6.31 -1.34 -6.31
N GLY A 82 -6.70 -0.40 -7.17
CA GLY A 82 -5.75 0.26 -8.07
C GLY A 82 -4.87 1.26 -7.33
N CYS A 83 -5.50 2.23 -6.65
CA CYS A 83 -4.81 3.28 -5.88
C CYS A 83 -5.71 3.82 -4.77
N ASN A 84 -5.27 3.75 -3.52
CA ASN A 84 -6.04 4.27 -2.38
C ASN A 84 -6.34 5.78 -2.51
N ALA A 85 -5.40 6.57 -3.02
CA ALA A 85 -5.66 8.00 -3.26
C ALA A 85 -6.78 8.23 -4.29
N ALA A 86 -6.85 7.39 -5.33
CA ALA A 86 -7.95 7.44 -6.30
C ALA A 86 -9.27 6.99 -5.66
N GLY A 87 -9.26 5.93 -4.84
CA GLY A 87 -10.41 5.47 -4.07
C GLY A 87 -10.97 6.57 -3.16
N VAL A 88 -10.10 7.27 -2.42
CA VAL A 88 -10.49 8.41 -1.57
C VAL A 88 -11.10 9.56 -2.40
N THR A 89 -10.49 9.92 -3.54
CA THR A 89 -11.07 10.93 -4.45
C THR A 89 -12.41 10.46 -5.01
N GLY A 90 -12.56 9.16 -5.31
CA GLY A 90 -13.80 8.53 -5.76
C GLY A 90 -14.93 8.63 -4.75
N CYS A 91 -14.65 8.82 -3.45
CA CYS A 91 -15.69 8.97 -2.42
C CYS A 91 -16.62 10.18 -2.67
N ARG A 92 -16.25 11.10 -3.57
CA ARG A 92 -17.11 12.23 -3.98
C ARG A 92 -18.43 11.79 -4.59
N ILE A 93 -18.53 10.55 -5.11
CA ILE A 93 -19.79 9.98 -5.64
C ILE A 93 -20.80 9.66 -4.53
N ILE A 94 -20.39 9.65 -3.27
CA ILE A 94 -21.22 9.38 -2.11
C ILE A 94 -21.87 10.68 -1.65
N ASP A 95 -23.21 10.73 -1.66
CA ASP A 95 -23.96 11.96 -1.38
C ASP A 95 -23.92 12.33 0.10
N SER A 96 -24.06 11.33 0.98
CA SER A 96 -24.05 11.52 2.43
C SER A 96 -22.64 11.91 2.92
N PRO A 97 -22.46 13.09 3.56
CA PRO A 97 -21.16 13.52 4.08
C PRO A 97 -20.58 12.53 5.10
N ARG A 98 -21.43 11.91 5.94
CA ARG A 98 -21.05 10.90 6.92
C ARG A 98 -20.48 9.65 6.25
N GLU A 99 -21.18 9.11 5.26
CA GLU A 99 -20.77 7.89 4.56
C GLU A 99 -19.56 8.13 3.66
N ARG A 100 -19.47 9.32 3.05
CA ARG A 100 -18.29 9.78 2.30
C ARG A 100 -17.05 9.78 3.18
N LEU A 101 -17.16 10.32 4.39
CA LEU A 101 -16.09 10.37 5.36
C LEU A 101 -15.69 8.96 5.83
N MET A 102 -16.68 8.10 6.11
CA MET A 102 -16.46 6.71 6.47
C MET A 102 -15.69 5.97 5.37
N ALA A 103 -16.15 6.09 4.11
CA ALA A 103 -15.52 5.46 2.97
C ALA A 103 -14.08 5.97 2.76
N ALA A 104 -13.83 7.28 2.91
CA ALA A 104 -12.50 7.86 2.77
C ALA A 104 -11.52 7.37 3.84
N VAL A 105 -11.97 7.26 5.10
CA VAL A 105 -11.14 6.79 6.22
C VAL A 105 -10.86 5.29 6.14
N THR A 106 -11.85 4.49 5.75
CA THR A 106 -11.69 3.03 5.71
C THR A 106 -11.06 2.51 4.41
N ASN A 107 -10.86 3.37 3.41
CA ASN A 107 -10.23 2.95 2.15
C ASN A 107 -8.79 2.45 2.34
N GLY A 108 -8.10 2.84 3.42
CA GLY A 108 -6.76 2.38 3.77
C GLY A 108 -6.65 0.88 4.08
N PHE A 109 -7.75 0.20 4.40
CA PHE A 109 -7.80 -1.25 4.58
C PHE A 109 -7.70 -2.02 3.27
N VAL A 110 -8.06 -1.40 2.15
CA VAL A 110 -7.99 -2.03 0.84
C VAL A 110 -6.54 -2.05 0.35
N PRO A 111 -5.95 -3.23 0.03
CA PRO A 111 -4.60 -3.30 -0.50
C PRO A 111 -4.56 -2.67 -1.89
N CYS A 112 -3.73 -1.67 -2.06
CA CYS A 112 -3.51 -1.03 -3.36
C CYS A 112 -2.44 -1.77 -4.17
N ASN A 113 -2.35 -1.42 -5.45
CA ASN A 113 -1.37 -2.02 -6.37
C ASN A 113 0.07 -2.00 -5.84
N GLY A 114 0.48 -0.96 -5.10
CA GLY A 114 1.83 -0.88 -4.52
C GLY A 114 2.11 -1.91 -3.42
N ARG A 115 1.08 -2.55 -2.85
CA ARG A 115 1.23 -3.61 -1.84
C ARG A 115 1.31 -5.00 -2.46
N PHE A 116 0.66 -5.23 -3.59
CA PHE A 116 0.57 -6.56 -4.20
C PHE A 116 1.92 -7.19 -4.57
N PRO A 117 2.90 -6.48 -5.18
CA PRO A 117 4.20 -7.09 -5.49
C PRO A 117 4.89 -7.65 -4.26
N THR A 118 4.87 -6.92 -3.15
CA THR A 118 5.44 -7.36 -1.87
C THR A 118 4.71 -8.58 -1.31
N LEU A 119 3.38 -8.55 -1.29
CA LEU A 119 2.56 -9.67 -0.81
C LEU A 119 2.83 -10.95 -1.63
N ILE A 120 2.82 -10.83 -2.96
CA ILE A 120 3.08 -11.95 -3.86
C ILE A 120 4.50 -12.51 -3.66
N SER A 121 5.51 -11.64 -3.57
CA SER A 121 6.90 -12.05 -3.36
C SER A 121 7.07 -12.80 -2.04
N LEU A 122 6.54 -12.28 -0.93
CA LEU A 122 6.66 -12.94 0.38
C LEU A 122 5.89 -14.26 0.44
N ILE A 123 4.70 -14.33 -0.14
CA ILE A 123 3.91 -15.57 -0.25
C ILE A 123 4.71 -16.61 -1.04
N SER A 124 5.26 -16.23 -2.19
CA SER A 124 6.02 -17.12 -3.05
C SER A 124 7.29 -17.62 -2.37
N LEU A 125 8.02 -16.77 -1.65
CA LEU A 125 9.28 -17.12 -1.02
C LEU A 125 9.12 -18.02 0.20
N PHE A 126 8.18 -17.72 1.09
CA PHE A 126 8.11 -18.37 2.41
C PHE A 126 7.02 -19.45 2.52
N ILE A 127 5.96 -19.35 1.71
CA ILE A 127 4.81 -20.25 1.85
C ILE A 127 4.73 -21.21 0.68
N VAL A 128 4.78 -20.68 -0.54
CA VAL A 128 4.66 -21.46 -1.77
C VAL A 128 5.93 -22.25 -2.04
N GLY A 129 7.11 -21.65 -1.84
CA GLY A 129 8.41 -22.30 -2.08
C GLY A 129 8.67 -23.56 -1.25
N ALA A 130 7.89 -23.78 -0.17
CA ALA A 130 7.94 -24.99 0.63
C ALA A 130 7.01 -26.13 0.13
N LEU A 131 6.16 -25.87 -0.89
CA LEU A 131 5.15 -26.80 -1.39
C LEU A 131 5.61 -27.47 -2.70
N PRO A 132 5.33 -28.79 -2.91
CA PRO A 132 5.63 -29.44 -4.17
C PRO A 132 4.69 -28.97 -5.29
N ALA A 133 5.21 -28.85 -6.53
CA ALA A 133 4.41 -28.61 -7.72
C ALA A 133 3.40 -29.77 -7.96
N PRO A 134 2.16 -29.51 -8.41
CA PRO A 134 1.55 -28.26 -8.88
C PRO A 134 0.76 -27.45 -7.81
N PHE A 135 0.84 -27.86 -6.54
CA PHE A 135 0.06 -27.22 -5.45
C PHE A 135 0.56 -25.82 -5.07
N ASP A 136 1.79 -25.48 -5.45
CA ASP A 136 2.43 -24.20 -5.18
C ASP A 136 1.62 -23.01 -5.72
N SER A 137 1.32 -23.01 -7.02
CA SER A 137 0.62 -21.90 -7.69
C SER A 137 -0.82 -21.74 -7.18
N PHE A 138 -1.51 -22.88 -6.92
CA PHE A 138 -2.86 -22.87 -6.37
C PHE A 138 -2.87 -22.30 -4.94
N ALA A 139 -1.94 -22.72 -4.10
CA ALA A 139 -1.84 -22.26 -2.72
C ALA A 139 -1.53 -20.74 -2.66
N GLY A 140 -0.64 -20.25 -3.53
CA GLY A 140 -0.32 -18.83 -3.63
C GLY A 140 -1.55 -18.00 -4.02
N ALA A 141 -2.29 -18.41 -5.03
CA ALA A 141 -3.52 -17.75 -5.46
C ALA A 141 -4.61 -17.80 -4.39
N ALA A 142 -4.79 -18.95 -3.72
CA ALA A 142 -5.77 -19.10 -2.64
C ALA A 142 -5.44 -18.20 -1.45
N LEU A 143 -4.16 -18.12 -1.06
CA LEU A 143 -3.72 -17.26 0.05
C LEU A 143 -3.87 -15.79 -0.29
N LEU A 144 -3.48 -15.37 -1.48
CA LEU A 144 -3.68 -13.98 -1.92
C LEU A 144 -5.17 -13.61 -1.92
N THR A 145 -6.02 -14.52 -2.40
CA THR A 145 -7.48 -14.34 -2.37
C THR A 145 -8.00 -14.23 -0.94
N ALA A 146 -7.52 -15.06 -0.03
CA ALA A 146 -7.88 -15.01 1.39
C ALA A 146 -7.48 -13.67 2.04
N LEU A 147 -6.31 -13.12 1.71
CA LEU A 147 -5.87 -11.80 2.18
C LEU A 147 -6.76 -10.68 1.64
N ILE A 148 -7.16 -10.74 0.37
CA ILE A 148 -8.12 -9.77 -0.21
C ILE A 148 -9.46 -9.84 0.53
N VAL A 149 -9.99 -11.05 0.74
CA VAL A 149 -11.23 -11.26 1.47
C VAL A 149 -11.12 -10.76 2.91
N LEU A 150 -10.00 -11.02 3.59
CA LEU A 150 -9.70 -10.50 4.92
C LEU A 150 -9.73 -8.97 4.96
N SER A 151 -9.16 -8.31 3.94
CA SER A 151 -9.16 -6.84 3.85
C SER A 151 -10.58 -6.26 3.69
N VAL A 152 -11.44 -6.94 2.92
CA VAL A 152 -12.85 -6.56 2.76
C VAL A 152 -13.59 -6.71 4.09
N PHE A 153 -13.42 -7.83 4.80
CA PHE A 153 -14.02 -8.02 6.13
C PHE A 153 -13.52 -6.99 7.14
N ALA A 154 -12.22 -6.68 7.15
CA ALA A 154 -11.64 -5.64 8.01
C ALA A 154 -12.25 -4.26 7.70
N THR A 155 -12.50 -3.95 6.42
CA THR A 155 -13.19 -2.72 6.03
C THR A 155 -14.60 -2.66 6.60
N PHE A 156 -15.39 -3.75 6.51
CA PHE A 156 -16.72 -3.80 7.11
C PHE A 156 -16.70 -3.68 8.64
N ALA A 157 -15.74 -4.32 9.29
CA ALA A 157 -15.55 -4.20 10.74
C ALA A 157 -15.21 -2.77 11.14
N ALA A 158 -14.30 -2.12 10.41
CA ALA A 158 -13.92 -0.72 10.63
C ALA A 158 -15.11 0.24 10.39
N CYS A 159 -15.91 0.03 9.33
CA CYS A 159 -17.14 0.79 9.10
C CYS A 159 -18.14 0.61 10.25
N SER A 160 -18.36 -0.61 10.71
CA SER A 160 -19.24 -0.90 11.84
C SER A 160 -18.75 -0.24 13.13
N LEU A 161 -17.44 -0.30 13.40
CA LEU A 161 -16.83 0.37 14.56
C LEU A 161 -17.02 1.89 14.49
N LEU A 162 -16.70 2.51 13.36
CA LEU A 162 -16.86 3.96 13.16
C LEU A 162 -18.32 4.40 13.26
N SER A 163 -19.26 3.61 12.71
CA SER A 163 -20.69 3.93 12.76
C SER A 163 -21.27 3.88 14.17
N LYS A 164 -20.70 3.06 15.04
CA LYS A 164 -21.13 2.93 16.45
C LYS A 164 -20.43 3.92 17.40
N THR A 165 -19.26 4.44 17.00
CA THR A 165 -18.42 5.29 17.86
C THR A 165 -18.46 6.76 17.43
N ILE A 166 -17.67 7.11 16.43
CA ILE A 166 -17.39 8.50 16.04
C ILE A 166 -18.40 9.03 15.02
N LEU A 167 -18.84 8.18 14.07
CA LEU A 167 -19.72 8.53 12.97
C LEU A 167 -21.13 7.94 13.18
N ARG A 168 -21.72 8.19 14.36
CA ARG A 168 -23.07 7.72 14.67
C ARG A 168 -24.10 8.31 13.74
N GLY A 169 -25.10 7.53 13.35
CA GLY A 169 -26.23 7.96 12.51
C GLY A 169 -26.84 6.79 11.71
N VAL A 170 -28.01 7.04 11.15
CA VAL A 170 -28.70 6.07 10.31
C VAL A 170 -28.09 6.11 8.90
N PRO A 171 -27.86 4.96 8.25
CA PRO A 171 -27.46 4.92 6.85
C PRO A 171 -28.47 5.64 5.96
N SER A 172 -27.98 6.37 4.96
CA SER A 172 -28.84 7.08 4.02
C SER A 172 -29.69 6.09 3.23
N SER A 173 -30.94 6.47 2.97
CA SER A 173 -31.80 5.74 2.02
C SER A 173 -31.27 5.98 0.61
N PHE A 174 -30.73 4.94 -0.01
CA PHE A 174 -30.17 5.04 -1.34
C PHE A 174 -31.29 4.85 -2.38
N THR A 175 -31.75 5.94 -2.97
CA THR A 175 -32.56 5.93 -4.18
C THR A 175 -31.60 5.99 -5.38
N LEU A 176 -31.22 4.85 -5.93
CA LEU A 176 -30.40 4.80 -7.13
C LEU A 176 -31.30 4.88 -8.36
N GLU A 177 -31.25 5.96 -9.08
CA GLU A 177 -31.63 5.98 -10.48
C GLU A 177 -30.53 5.23 -11.24
N LEU A 178 -30.84 3.98 -11.64
CA LEU A 178 -29.91 3.17 -12.42
C LEU A 178 -29.73 3.80 -13.80
N PRO A 179 -28.53 4.29 -14.15
CA PRO A 179 -28.30 4.82 -15.47
C PRO A 179 -28.55 3.74 -16.52
N PRO A 180 -29.14 4.09 -17.68
CA PRO A 180 -29.33 3.14 -18.78
C PRO A 180 -27.95 2.63 -19.26
N TYR A 181 -27.91 1.40 -19.77
CA TYR A 181 -26.70 0.89 -20.41
C TYR A 181 -26.34 1.77 -21.60
N ARG A 182 -25.11 2.30 -21.59
CA ARG A 182 -24.57 3.12 -22.68
C ARG A 182 -23.39 2.41 -23.30
N ARG A 183 -23.25 2.56 -24.63
CA ARG A 183 -22.04 2.10 -25.31
C ARG A 183 -20.88 3.02 -24.91
N PRO A 184 -19.81 2.52 -24.25
CA PRO A 184 -18.70 3.36 -23.82
C PRO A 184 -17.96 3.92 -25.03
N GLN A 185 -17.52 5.18 -24.94
CA GLN A 185 -16.71 5.83 -25.98
C GLN A 185 -15.24 5.46 -25.76
N ILE A 186 -14.83 4.25 -26.17
CA ILE A 186 -13.55 3.61 -25.85
C ILE A 186 -12.35 4.56 -26.06
N GLY A 187 -12.23 5.19 -27.22
CA GLY A 187 -11.09 6.07 -27.53
C GLY A 187 -10.98 7.28 -26.59
N LYS A 188 -12.11 7.98 -26.34
CA LYS A 188 -12.14 9.14 -25.44
C LYS A 188 -11.85 8.72 -23.98
N VAL A 189 -12.39 7.57 -23.55
CA VAL A 189 -12.18 7.05 -22.20
C VAL A 189 -10.73 6.70 -21.97
N ILE A 190 -10.06 6.02 -22.91
CA ILE A 190 -8.65 5.64 -22.78
C ILE A 190 -7.77 6.89 -22.68
N VAL A 191 -7.92 7.81 -23.64
CA VAL A 191 -7.12 9.05 -23.65
C VAL A 191 -7.30 9.84 -22.36
N ARG A 192 -8.55 10.08 -21.96
CA ARG A 192 -8.84 10.84 -20.73
C ARG A 192 -8.35 10.14 -19.46
N SER A 193 -8.50 8.83 -19.37
CA SER A 193 -8.04 8.06 -18.20
C SER A 193 -6.52 8.06 -18.06
N VAL A 194 -5.79 7.95 -19.18
CA VAL A 194 -4.32 7.98 -19.16
C VAL A 194 -3.81 9.37 -18.82
N PHE A 195 -4.30 10.41 -19.51
CA PHE A 195 -3.76 11.76 -19.33
C PHE A 195 -4.25 12.41 -18.03
N ASP A 196 -5.55 12.37 -17.73
CA ASP A 196 -6.12 13.11 -16.59
C ASP A 196 -5.95 12.36 -15.25
N ARG A 197 -5.97 11.01 -15.27
CA ARG A 197 -5.89 10.23 -14.04
C ARG A 197 -4.48 9.66 -13.82
N THR A 198 -3.92 8.90 -14.78
CA THR A 198 -2.64 8.21 -14.59
C THR A 198 -1.48 9.19 -14.45
N LEU A 199 -1.33 10.15 -15.36
CA LEU A 199 -0.22 11.12 -15.31
C LEU A 199 -0.33 12.06 -14.10
N PHE A 200 -1.54 12.46 -13.72
CA PHE A 200 -1.75 13.31 -12.54
C PHE A 200 -1.38 12.60 -11.24
N VAL A 201 -1.79 11.34 -11.07
CA VAL A 201 -1.44 10.54 -9.88
C VAL A 201 0.05 10.24 -9.86
N LEU A 202 0.64 9.88 -11.01
CA LEU A 202 2.06 9.62 -11.16
C LEU A 202 2.91 10.86 -10.83
N GLY A 203 2.52 12.05 -11.32
CA GLY A 203 3.21 13.30 -10.99
C GLY A 203 3.21 13.61 -9.49
N ARG A 204 2.10 13.35 -8.81
CA ARG A 204 2.02 13.49 -7.34
C ARG A 204 2.88 12.46 -6.61
N ALA A 205 2.89 11.21 -7.06
CA ALA A 205 3.73 10.17 -6.50
C ALA A 205 5.22 10.51 -6.69
N ALA A 206 5.61 10.98 -7.87
CA ALA A 206 6.96 11.41 -8.17
C ALA A 206 7.42 12.59 -7.29
N ALA A 207 6.55 13.59 -7.08
CA ALA A 207 6.85 14.75 -6.23
C ALA A 207 7.11 14.36 -4.76
N VAL A 208 6.52 13.27 -4.29
CA VAL A 208 6.75 12.74 -2.93
C VAL A 208 7.92 11.76 -2.88
N ALA A 209 8.07 10.93 -3.92
CA ALA A 209 9.14 9.92 -4.01
C ALA A 209 10.54 10.55 -4.13
N ALA A 210 10.68 11.69 -4.80
CA ALA A 210 11.97 12.35 -4.98
C ALA A 210 12.62 12.78 -3.63
N PRO A 211 11.96 13.57 -2.76
CA PRO A 211 12.52 13.90 -1.46
C PRO A 211 12.66 12.68 -0.54
N ALA A 212 11.76 11.69 -0.65
CA ALA A 212 11.85 10.46 0.10
C ALA A 212 13.10 9.66 -0.26
N GLY A 213 13.42 9.54 -1.55
CA GLY A 213 14.63 8.88 -2.02
C GLY A 213 15.90 9.54 -1.47
N LEU A 214 15.90 10.86 -1.35
CA LEU A 214 17.00 11.59 -0.73
C LEU A 214 17.12 11.26 0.76
N ILE A 215 16.02 11.22 1.51
CA ILE A 215 16.00 10.87 2.94
C ILE A 215 16.49 9.44 3.15
N ILE A 216 16.05 8.49 2.33
CA ILE A 216 16.49 7.09 2.37
C ILE A 216 18.00 7.00 2.11
N TRP A 217 18.50 7.70 1.09
CA TRP A 217 19.92 7.73 0.77
C TRP A 217 20.76 8.32 1.92
N ILE A 218 20.31 9.44 2.51
CA ILE A 218 20.94 10.07 3.67
C ILE A 218 21.02 9.09 4.83
N SER A 219 19.91 8.43 5.17
CA SER A 219 19.85 7.49 6.30
C SER A 219 20.78 6.29 6.12
N ALA A 220 20.98 5.83 4.88
CA ALA A 220 21.84 4.70 4.58
C ALA A 220 23.35 5.05 4.49
N ASN A 221 23.67 6.22 3.95
CA ASN A 221 25.07 6.56 3.60
C ASN A 221 25.77 7.43 4.64
N ILE A 222 25.03 8.20 5.44
CA ILE A 222 25.63 9.00 6.51
C ILE A 222 25.89 8.10 7.71
N LYS A 223 27.18 8.00 8.09
CA LYS A 223 27.64 7.22 9.25
C LYS A 223 27.94 8.14 10.42
N ILE A 224 27.38 7.82 11.58
CA ILE A 224 27.68 8.46 12.87
C ILE A 224 28.44 7.43 13.70
N SER A 225 29.67 7.73 14.14
CA SER A 225 30.52 6.79 14.90
C SER A 225 30.71 5.42 14.24
N GLY A 226 30.71 5.37 12.89
CA GLY A 226 30.96 4.13 12.13
C GLY A 226 29.71 3.35 11.73
N THR A 227 28.54 3.63 12.33
CA THR A 227 27.25 3.01 12.01
C THR A 227 26.35 3.95 11.21
N SER A 228 25.52 3.41 10.30
CA SER A 228 24.58 4.24 9.52
C SER A 228 23.44 4.74 10.41
N ILE A 229 22.85 5.88 10.03
CA ILE A 229 21.64 6.39 10.71
C ILE A 229 20.51 5.35 10.62
N PHE A 230 20.43 4.62 9.51
CA PHE A 230 19.45 3.54 9.33
C PHE A 230 19.61 2.46 10.39
N SER A 231 20.84 1.97 10.65
CA SER A 231 21.11 0.95 11.68
C SER A 231 20.74 1.46 13.08
N TYR A 232 21.09 2.71 13.41
CA TYR A 232 20.67 3.30 14.69
C TYR A 232 19.14 3.31 14.87
N CYS A 233 18.39 3.70 13.84
CA CYS A 233 16.94 3.69 13.89
C CYS A 233 16.40 2.27 14.02
N SER A 234 17.01 1.30 13.32
CA SER A 234 16.62 -0.11 13.39
C SER A 234 16.86 -0.69 14.78
N ASP A 235 18.03 -0.46 15.37
CA ASP A 235 18.34 -0.93 16.72
C ASP A 235 17.43 -0.31 17.78
N PHE A 236 17.09 0.96 17.64
CA PHE A 236 16.17 1.64 18.54
C PHE A 236 14.73 1.07 18.44
N LEU A 237 14.28 0.71 17.24
CA LEU A 237 12.94 0.18 16.99
C LEU A 237 12.85 -1.33 17.22
N ASP A 238 13.96 -2.06 17.31
CA ASP A 238 14.01 -3.51 17.39
C ASP A 238 13.22 -4.07 18.59
N PRO A 239 13.35 -3.55 19.83
CA PRO A 239 12.59 -4.05 20.98
C PRO A 239 11.07 -3.93 20.78
N LEU A 240 10.63 -2.86 20.09
CA LEU A 240 9.21 -2.65 19.79
C LEU A 240 8.74 -3.60 18.68
N ALA A 241 9.53 -3.75 17.62
CA ALA A 241 9.21 -4.57 16.47
C ALA A 241 9.07 -6.06 16.85
N ARG A 242 9.93 -6.58 17.73
CA ARG A 242 9.91 -7.97 18.20
C ARG A 242 8.62 -8.35 18.92
N ILE A 243 7.95 -7.42 19.61
CA ILE A 243 6.64 -7.65 20.22
C ILE A 243 5.61 -8.07 19.17
N PHE A 244 5.74 -7.55 17.95
CA PHE A 244 4.84 -7.81 16.83
C PHE A 244 5.36 -8.90 15.87
N GLY A 245 6.41 -9.63 16.25
CA GLY A 245 7.01 -10.69 15.41
C GLY A 245 7.78 -10.19 14.20
N MET A 246 8.25 -8.94 14.24
CA MET A 246 9.09 -8.29 13.23
C MET A 246 10.43 -7.88 13.85
N ASP A 247 11.40 -7.47 13.04
CA ASP A 247 12.63 -6.86 13.52
C ASP A 247 12.67 -5.34 13.28
N GLY A 248 13.67 -4.67 13.83
CA GLY A 248 13.82 -3.22 13.71
C GLY A 248 14.07 -2.76 12.28
N VAL A 249 14.71 -3.59 11.43
CA VAL A 249 14.96 -3.29 10.00
C VAL A 249 13.63 -3.24 9.24
N ILE A 250 12.76 -4.23 9.49
CA ILE A 250 11.41 -4.28 8.91
C ILE A 250 10.63 -3.03 9.27
N LEU A 251 10.53 -2.70 10.57
CA LEU A 251 9.73 -1.55 11.01
C LEU A 251 10.29 -0.23 10.49
N THR A 252 11.63 -0.07 10.47
CA THR A 252 12.30 1.10 9.89
C THR A 252 12.00 1.22 8.39
N ALA A 253 12.00 0.09 7.66
CA ALA A 253 11.68 0.08 6.24
C ALA A 253 10.23 0.50 5.97
N PHE A 254 9.27 0.10 6.80
CA PHE A 254 7.90 0.57 6.70
C PHE A 254 7.77 2.08 6.98
N ILE A 255 8.50 2.60 7.96
CA ILE A 255 8.50 4.04 8.28
C ILE A 255 9.09 4.85 7.12
N LEU A 256 10.25 4.45 6.61
CA LEU A 256 10.89 5.12 5.48
C LEU A 256 10.14 4.91 4.16
N GLY A 257 9.41 3.79 4.01
CA GLY A 257 8.52 3.49 2.90
C GLY A 257 7.18 4.23 2.92
N PHE A 258 6.91 5.04 3.95
CA PHE A 258 5.69 5.84 4.06
C PHE A 258 5.35 6.70 2.83
N PRO A 259 6.30 7.29 2.11
CA PRO A 259 6.01 8.01 0.87
C PRO A 259 5.38 7.14 -0.22
N ALA A 260 5.85 5.89 -0.37
CA ALA A 260 5.44 4.97 -1.42
C ALA A 260 5.61 3.52 -0.93
N ASN A 261 4.51 2.79 -0.75
CA ASN A 261 4.49 1.45 -0.17
C ASN A 261 5.33 0.41 -0.94
N GLU A 262 5.52 0.60 -2.23
CA GLU A 262 6.37 -0.23 -3.09
C GLU A 262 7.87 -0.12 -2.77
N THR A 263 8.30 0.87 -2.01
CA THR A 263 9.71 1.06 -1.63
C THR A 263 10.09 0.27 -0.37
N VAL A 264 9.15 -0.29 0.35
CA VAL A 264 9.39 -1.01 1.62
C VAL A 264 10.38 -2.16 1.44
N VAL A 265 10.17 -3.04 0.44
CA VAL A 265 11.08 -4.17 0.19
C VAL A 265 12.49 -3.72 -0.23
N PRO A 266 12.66 -2.82 -1.21
CA PRO A 266 13.98 -2.28 -1.51
C PRO A 266 14.72 -1.68 -0.31
N ILE A 267 14.01 -0.97 0.58
CA ILE A 267 14.61 -0.39 1.79
C ILE A 267 15.02 -1.48 2.79
N MET A 268 14.17 -2.49 2.99
CA MET A 268 14.48 -3.65 3.82
C MET A 268 15.74 -4.36 3.35
N LEU A 269 15.79 -4.66 2.04
CA LEU A 269 16.96 -5.30 1.43
C LEU A 269 18.22 -4.45 1.58
N MET A 270 18.11 -3.15 1.41
CA MET A 270 19.23 -2.23 1.61
C MET A 270 19.75 -2.30 3.07
N GLY A 271 18.84 -2.40 4.05
CA GLY A 271 19.21 -2.57 5.45
C GLY A 271 20.01 -3.85 5.70
N TYR A 272 19.50 -5.00 5.23
CA TYR A 272 20.16 -6.29 5.40
C TYR A 272 21.45 -6.45 4.56
N LEU A 273 21.50 -5.85 3.38
CA LEU A 273 22.68 -5.90 2.51
C LEU A 273 23.83 -5.00 3.02
N ALA A 274 23.50 -3.93 3.74
CA ALA A 274 24.54 -3.07 4.34
C ALA A 274 25.44 -3.85 5.30
N ASP A 275 24.90 -4.88 5.97
CA ASP A 275 25.62 -5.73 6.89
C ASP A 275 26.26 -6.96 6.21
N SER A 276 25.77 -7.42 5.05
CA SER A 276 26.15 -8.70 4.44
C SER A 276 27.10 -8.63 3.23
N GLY A 277 27.32 -7.44 2.64
CA GLY A 277 28.25 -7.24 1.52
C GLY A 277 27.89 -7.92 0.18
N ILE A 278 26.68 -8.43 0.01
CA ILE A 278 26.21 -9.14 -1.19
C ILE A 278 25.66 -8.15 -2.24
N SER A 279 26.09 -8.25 -3.50
CA SER A 279 25.86 -7.23 -4.53
C SER A 279 24.71 -7.52 -5.51
N GLN A 280 24.14 -8.73 -5.57
CA GLN A 280 23.02 -9.07 -6.49
C GLN A 280 22.08 -10.11 -5.86
N THR A 281 20.76 -9.94 -6.07
CA THR A 281 19.73 -10.79 -5.50
C THR A 281 18.81 -11.38 -6.58
N ASP A 282 19.07 -12.64 -6.95
CA ASP A 282 18.08 -13.52 -7.57
C ASP A 282 17.08 -14.01 -6.48
N GLY A 283 15.89 -14.48 -6.86
CA GLY A 283 14.86 -14.88 -5.89
C GLY A 283 15.32 -15.89 -4.85
N ALA A 284 16.19 -16.86 -5.24
CA ALA A 284 16.77 -17.83 -4.30
C ALA A 284 17.77 -17.15 -3.34
N ALA A 285 18.56 -16.21 -3.83
CA ALA A 285 19.47 -15.41 -3.01
C ALA A 285 18.72 -14.50 -2.02
N LEU A 286 17.53 -14.02 -2.40
CA LEU A 286 16.66 -13.23 -1.53
C LEU A 286 16.15 -14.06 -0.35
N HIS A 287 15.67 -15.28 -0.58
CA HIS A 287 15.24 -16.18 0.49
C HIS A 287 16.38 -16.47 1.46
N THR A 288 17.58 -16.80 0.93
CA THR A 288 18.76 -17.08 1.74
C THR A 288 19.19 -15.88 2.57
N LEU A 289 19.13 -14.67 1.99
CA LEU A 289 19.44 -13.43 2.70
C LEU A 289 18.48 -13.19 3.85
N LEU A 290 17.18 -13.34 3.62
CA LEU A 290 16.18 -13.10 4.65
C LEU A 290 16.28 -14.13 5.79
N THR A 291 16.44 -15.41 5.46
CA THR A 291 16.60 -16.46 6.47
C THR A 291 17.91 -16.32 7.26
N ALA A 292 19.01 -15.90 6.64
CA ALA A 292 20.25 -15.61 7.33
C ALA A 292 20.12 -14.44 8.34
N ASN A 293 19.19 -13.52 8.10
CA ASN A 293 18.84 -12.43 9.01
C ASN A 293 17.70 -12.77 9.98
N GLY A 294 17.41 -14.06 10.20
CA GLY A 294 16.46 -14.51 11.21
C GLY A 294 14.99 -14.53 10.79
N TRP A 295 14.71 -14.41 9.49
CA TRP A 295 13.34 -14.56 9.01
C TRP A 295 12.91 -16.01 9.08
N ASP A 296 11.79 -16.24 9.74
CA ASP A 296 11.05 -17.48 9.80
C ASP A 296 9.64 -17.32 9.20
N ILE A 297 8.89 -18.40 9.15
CA ILE A 297 7.49 -18.39 8.67
C ILE A 297 6.63 -17.42 9.51
N LYS A 298 6.87 -17.33 10.83
CA LYS A 298 6.17 -16.42 11.73
C LYS A 298 6.41 -14.97 11.30
N THR A 299 7.67 -14.58 11.12
CA THR A 299 8.05 -13.22 10.69
C THR A 299 7.44 -12.91 9.32
N ALA A 300 7.51 -13.84 8.36
CA ALA A 300 6.90 -13.67 7.04
C ALA A 300 5.39 -13.42 7.12
N ILE A 301 4.65 -14.19 7.93
CA ILE A 301 3.21 -14.00 8.14
C ILE A 301 2.93 -12.65 8.80
N CYS A 302 3.68 -12.26 9.83
CA CYS A 302 3.53 -10.96 10.48
C CYS A 302 3.77 -9.80 9.49
N VAL A 303 4.79 -9.89 8.66
CA VAL A 303 5.08 -8.87 7.63
C VAL A 303 3.98 -8.83 6.56
N ILE A 304 3.46 -9.97 6.11
CA ILE A 304 2.33 -10.05 5.17
C ILE A 304 1.09 -9.36 5.76
N ILE A 305 0.74 -9.66 7.02
CA ILE A 305 -0.40 -9.03 7.71
C ILE A 305 -0.18 -7.53 7.89
N PHE A 306 1.02 -7.14 8.32
CA PHE A 306 1.34 -5.73 8.51
C PHE A 306 1.37 -4.99 7.17
N MET A 307 1.88 -5.59 6.09
CA MET A 307 1.82 -5.03 4.74
C MET A 307 0.37 -4.84 4.26
N LEU A 308 -0.54 -5.72 4.67
CA LEU A 308 -1.97 -5.59 4.35
C LEU A 308 -2.63 -4.41 5.07
N PHE A 309 -2.26 -4.16 6.34
CA PHE A 309 -2.98 -3.23 7.22
C PHE A 309 -2.15 -2.05 7.74
N HIS A 310 -0.88 -1.88 7.35
CA HIS A 310 -0.11 -0.71 7.76
C HIS A 310 -0.72 0.59 7.20
N TRP A 311 -0.24 1.73 7.68
CA TRP A 311 -0.70 3.04 7.23
C TRP A 311 -0.69 3.19 5.70
N PRO A 312 -1.69 3.88 5.11
CA PRO A 312 -1.67 4.22 3.69
C PRO A 312 -0.50 5.16 3.35
N CYS A 313 -0.06 5.14 2.09
CA CYS A 313 1.02 6.02 1.65
C CYS A 313 0.67 7.51 1.86
N SER A 314 1.70 8.35 1.93
CA SER A 314 1.56 9.78 2.18
C SER A 314 0.63 10.48 1.18
N THR A 315 0.66 10.09 -0.10
CA THR A 315 -0.25 10.62 -1.13
C THR A 315 -1.71 10.36 -0.78
N THR A 316 -2.03 9.18 -0.24
CA THR A 316 -3.39 8.85 0.22
C THR A 316 -3.80 9.73 1.39
N LEU A 317 -2.95 9.88 2.41
CA LEU A 317 -3.26 10.69 3.59
C LEU A 317 -3.42 12.18 3.26
N ILE A 318 -2.59 12.71 2.38
CA ILE A 318 -2.74 14.09 1.84
C ILE A 318 -4.08 14.23 1.12
N THR A 319 -4.49 13.19 0.37
CA THR A 319 -5.79 13.19 -0.31
C THR A 319 -6.94 13.13 0.68
N VAL A 320 -6.87 12.28 1.72
CA VAL A 320 -7.88 12.26 2.80
C VAL A 320 -8.00 13.64 3.46
N LYS A 321 -6.87 14.27 3.82
CA LYS A 321 -6.87 15.65 4.36
C LYS A 321 -7.57 16.63 3.43
N LYS A 322 -7.28 16.57 2.11
CA LYS A 322 -7.86 17.46 1.11
C LYS A 322 -9.36 17.24 0.94
N GLU A 323 -9.81 15.96 0.87
CA GLU A 323 -11.22 15.63 0.65
C GLU A 323 -12.09 15.84 1.90
N THR A 324 -11.52 15.70 3.09
CA THR A 324 -12.24 15.89 4.36
C THR A 324 -12.08 17.27 4.96
N GLY A 325 -11.14 18.08 4.47
CA GLY A 325 -10.80 19.39 5.03
C GLY A 325 -10.14 19.34 6.42
N SER A 326 -9.80 18.16 6.94
CA SER A 326 -9.32 18.00 8.32
C SER A 326 -8.14 17.04 8.44
N MET A 327 -7.10 17.47 9.16
CA MET A 327 -5.95 16.62 9.49
C MET A 327 -6.32 15.47 10.44
N LYS A 328 -7.32 15.69 11.31
CA LYS A 328 -7.83 14.66 12.24
C LYS A 328 -8.24 13.39 11.52
N TRP A 329 -8.94 13.50 10.39
CA TRP A 329 -9.39 12.35 9.61
C TRP A 329 -8.27 11.65 8.86
N ALA A 330 -7.25 12.39 8.43
CA ALA A 330 -6.06 11.77 7.86
C ALA A 330 -5.29 10.95 8.90
N VAL A 331 -5.18 11.45 10.14
CA VAL A 331 -4.55 10.71 11.24
C VAL A 331 -5.37 9.46 11.59
N ILE A 332 -6.70 9.55 11.68
CA ILE A 332 -7.56 8.39 11.93
C ILE A 332 -7.43 7.36 10.80
N ALA A 333 -7.37 7.80 9.53
CA ALA A 333 -7.19 6.93 8.38
C ALA A 333 -5.81 6.22 8.36
N ALA A 334 -4.81 6.79 9.02
CA ALA A 334 -3.52 6.12 9.22
C ALA A 334 -3.56 5.17 10.42
N LEU A 335 -4.05 5.62 11.56
CA LEU A 335 -3.99 4.87 12.82
C LEU A 335 -4.91 3.65 12.82
N LEU A 336 -6.10 3.75 12.22
CA LEU A 336 -7.11 2.69 12.30
C LEU A 336 -6.64 1.38 11.63
N PRO A 337 -6.17 1.35 10.37
CA PRO A 337 -5.63 0.14 9.78
C PRO A 337 -4.34 -0.32 10.47
N THR A 338 -3.46 0.60 10.86
CA THR A 338 -2.20 0.27 11.55
C THR A 338 -2.46 -0.43 12.89
N ALA A 339 -3.38 0.07 13.69
CA ALA A 339 -3.76 -0.56 14.95
C ALA A 339 -4.33 -1.97 14.72
N ALA A 340 -5.18 -2.16 13.70
CA ALA A 340 -5.68 -3.47 13.33
C ALA A 340 -4.54 -4.42 12.91
N GLY A 341 -3.60 -3.94 12.09
CA GLY A 341 -2.42 -4.71 11.68
C GLY A 341 -1.54 -5.12 12.87
N LEU A 342 -1.23 -4.18 13.76
CA LEU A 342 -0.41 -4.47 14.94
C LEU A 342 -1.09 -5.46 15.90
N ILE A 343 -2.40 -5.34 16.11
CA ILE A 343 -3.17 -6.30 16.95
C ILE A 343 -3.11 -7.70 16.34
N LEU A 344 -3.28 -7.82 15.03
CA LEU A 344 -3.21 -9.11 14.35
C LEU A 344 -1.79 -9.70 14.39
N CYS A 345 -0.75 -8.88 14.16
CA CYS A 345 0.64 -9.31 14.26
C CYS A 345 0.99 -9.78 15.68
N PHE A 346 0.54 -9.03 16.70
CA PHE A 346 0.69 -9.41 18.11
C PHE A 346 0.03 -10.77 18.39
N ALA A 347 -1.21 -10.96 17.96
CA ALA A 347 -1.93 -12.22 18.13
C ALA A 347 -1.19 -13.40 17.46
N VAL A 348 -0.76 -13.23 16.21
CA VAL A 348 0.00 -14.25 15.47
C VAL A 348 1.33 -14.54 16.16
N SER A 349 2.09 -13.52 16.53
CA SER A 349 3.39 -13.69 17.21
C SER A 349 3.26 -14.49 18.50
N HIS A 350 2.19 -14.26 19.28
CA HIS A 350 1.96 -15.00 20.53
C HIS A 350 1.44 -16.42 20.30
N ILE A 351 0.60 -16.66 19.29
CA ILE A 351 0.15 -18.00 18.93
C ILE A 351 1.35 -18.88 18.55
N PHE A 352 2.27 -18.34 17.73
CA PHE A 352 3.50 -19.07 17.37
C PHE A 352 4.48 -19.27 18.53
N ALA A 353 4.41 -18.45 19.58
CA ALA A 353 5.20 -18.63 20.79
C ALA A 353 4.65 -19.71 21.73
N LEU A 354 3.37 -20.12 21.57
CA LEU A 354 2.70 -21.15 22.34
C LEU A 354 2.79 -22.54 21.69
N ILE A 355 3.13 -22.60 20.41
CA ILE A 355 3.33 -23.83 19.63
C ILE A 355 4.82 -24.18 19.61
#